data_4c959d83388d4b5c0d5a49cb977e95b0
#
_entry.id   4c959d83388d4b5c0d5a49cb977e95b0
#
_cell.length_a   1.000
_cell.length_b   1.000
_cell.length_c   1.000
_cell.angle_alpha   90.00
_cell.angle_beta   90.00
_cell.angle_gamma   90.00
#
_symmetry.space_group_name_H-M   'P 1'
#
loop_
_entity.id
_entity.type
_entity.pdbx_description
1 polymer ?
#
loop_
_entity_poly.entity_id
_entity_poly.type
_entity_poly.pdbx_seq_one_letter_code
_entity_poly.pdbx_strand_id
1 'polypeptide(L)'
;MRTLQELESVIDAPLATPDTAATAEALLRASEEVLEHWIVAHHLEPTNDTREGFRLLALHRQGAKGDPSFNACRETCREVAYHYNLVTLQPESTDITDRLEMMKMVSRHLYLFVSGKLQVAELGDFCCSAKPIRAADAPVPKERN
;
A
#
# COMPACT_ATOMS: atom_id res chain seq x y z
N MET A 1 11.53 -5.12 7.55
CA MET A 1 10.31 -4.79 6.77
C MET A 1 9.46 -6.03 6.64
N ARG A 2 8.17 -5.90 6.93
CA ARG A 2 7.24 -7.02 6.87
C ARG A 2 7.03 -7.45 5.42
N THR A 3 6.68 -8.72 5.22
CA THR A 3 6.39 -9.23 3.88
C THR A 3 5.06 -8.66 3.39
N LEU A 4 4.84 -8.73 2.07
CA LEU A 4 3.57 -8.30 1.49
C LEU A 4 2.41 -9.10 2.08
N GLN A 5 2.61 -10.40 2.33
CA GLN A 5 1.58 -11.23 2.92
C GLN A 5 1.24 -10.80 4.34
N GLU A 6 2.26 -10.45 5.11
CA GLU A 6 2.03 -9.93 6.47
C GLU A 6 1.31 -8.59 6.44
N LEU A 7 1.63 -7.73 5.48
CA LEU A 7 0.95 -6.45 5.34
C LEU A 7 -0.51 -6.64 4.95
N GLU A 8 -0.78 -7.59 4.07
CA GLU A 8 -2.17 -7.90 3.71
C GLU A 8 -2.96 -8.33 4.94
N SER A 9 -2.36 -9.16 5.79
CA SER A 9 -3.01 -9.62 7.01
C SER A 9 -3.32 -8.46 7.96
N VAL A 10 -2.41 -7.50 8.07
CA VAL A 10 -2.64 -6.32 8.90
C VAL A 10 -3.82 -5.50 8.36
N ILE A 11 -3.83 -5.27 7.04
CA ILE A 11 -4.87 -4.47 6.42
C ILE A 11 -6.22 -5.14 6.50
N ASP A 12 -6.25 -6.46 6.36
CA ASP A 12 -7.50 -7.22 6.37
C ASP A 12 -7.99 -7.61 7.76
N ALA A 13 -7.21 -7.33 8.81
CA ALA A 13 -7.60 -7.68 10.17
C ALA A 13 -8.89 -6.98 10.57
N PRO A 14 -9.75 -7.65 11.35
CA PRO A 14 -10.99 -7.02 11.82
C PRO A 14 -10.71 -5.77 12.65
N LEU A 15 -11.60 -4.81 12.58
CA LEU A 15 -11.51 -3.59 13.39
C LEU A 15 -12.05 -3.90 14.78
N ALA A 16 -11.24 -4.55 15.60
CA ALA A 16 -11.70 -5.06 16.91
C ALA A 16 -11.21 -4.23 18.08
N THR A 17 -10.30 -3.31 17.86
CA THR A 17 -9.74 -2.53 18.94
C THR A 17 -10.57 -1.27 19.21
N PRO A 18 -10.73 -0.87 20.48
CA PRO A 18 -11.38 0.40 20.78
C PRO A 18 -10.46 1.60 20.52
N ASP A 19 -9.16 1.35 20.33
CA ASP A 19 -8.21 2.44 20.08
C ASP A 19 -8.18 2.77 18.60
N THR A 20 -8.99 3.74 18.20
CA THR A 20 -9.13 4.12 16.79
C THR A 20 -7.86 4.76 16.25
N ALA A 21 -7.14 5.50 17.08
CA ALA A 21 -5.89 6.13 16.64
C ALA A 21 -4.82 5.06 16.37
N ALA A 22 -4.74 4.04 17.21
CA ALA A 22 -3.78 2.96 17.00
C ALA A 22 -4.11 2.18 15.72
N THR A 23 -5.39 1.96 15.45
CA THR A 23 -5.81 1.29 14.23
C THR A 23 -5.44 2.10 12.99
N ALA A 24 -5.71 3.41 13.03
CA ALA A 24 -5.35 4.29 11.92
C ALA A 24 -3.82 4.31 11.71
N GLU A 25 -3.07 4.35 12.80
CA GLU A 25 -1.60 4.33 12.71
C GLU A 25 -1.12 3.02 12.08
N ALA A 26 -1.71 1.89 12.47
CA ALA A 26 -1.33 0.59 11.91
C ALA A 26 -1.61 0.54 10.40
N LEU A 27 -2.74 1.06 9.97
CA LEU A 27 -3.08 1.09 8.54
C LEU A 27 -2.14 2.01 7.77
N LEU A 28 -1.79 3.16 8.36
CA LEU A 28 -0.87 4.08 7.72
C LEU A 28 0.52 3.44 7.56
N ARG A 29 1.03 2.81 8.62
CA ARG A 29 2.35 2.16 8.54
C ARG A 29 2.35 1.01 7.55
N ALA A 30 1.28 0.20 7.52
CA ALA A 30 1.19 -0.88 6.54
C ALA A 30 1.20 -0.32 5.12
N SER A 31 0.49 0.78 4.88
CA SER A 31 0.45 1.42 3.57
C SER A 31 1.84 1.93 3.16
N GLU A 32 2.58 2.51 4.09
CA GLU A 32 3.95 2.96 3.82
C GLU A 32 4.84 1.77 3.43
N GLU A 33 4.73 0.67 4.18
CA GLU A 33 5.58 -0.49 3.87
C GLU A 33 5.21 -1.13 2.52
N VAL A 34 3.95 -1.07 2.13
CA VAL A 34 3.56 -1.52 0.80
C VAL A 34 4.33 -0.73 -0.26
N LEU A 35 4.40 0.60 -0.12
CA LEU A 35 5.16 1.42 -1.06
C LEU A 35 6.65 1.15 -0.97
N GLU A 36 7.16 0.87 0.23
CA GLU A 36 8.57 0.53 0.39
C GLU A 36 8.95 -0.70 -0.42
N HIS A 37 8.05 -1.69 -0.49
CA HIS A 37 8.31 -2.87 -1.30
C HIS A 37 8.54 -2.52 -2.77
N TRP A 38 7.77 -1.57 -3.30
CA TRP A 38 7.96 -1.10 -4.67
C TRP A 38 9.33 -0.43 -4.84
N ILE A 39 9.68 0.45 -3.89
CA ILE A 39 10.94 1.19 -3.95
C ILE A 39 12.14 0.23 -3.88
N VAL A 40 12.11 -0.69 -2.91
CA VAL A 40 13.21 -1.64 -2.70
C VAL A 40 13.33 -2.60 -3.89
N ALA A 41 12.21 -3.01 -4.47
CA ALA A 41 12.23 -3.89 -5.64
C ALA A 41 12.92 -3.23 -6.84
N HIS A 42 12.98 -1.90 -6.86
CA HIS A 42 13.70 -1.16 -7.89
C HIS A 42 15.12 -0.79 -7.47
N HIS A 43 15.62 -1.44 -6.39
CA HIS A 43 16.97 -1.25 -5.87
C HIS A 43 17.24 0.17 -5.40
N LEU A 44 16.20 0.82 -4.87
CA LEU A 44 16.32 2.15 -4.31
C LEU A 44 16.08 2.10 -2.81
N GLU A 45 16.60 3.11 -2.12
CA GLU A 45 16.41 3.24 -0.69
C GLU A 45 15.13 4.06 -0.44
N PRO A 46 14.16 3.54 0.31
CA PRO A 46 12.95 4.32 0.60
C PRO A 46 13.29 5.61 1.33
N THR A 47 12.72 6.70 0.87
CA THR A 47 12.97 8.00 1.46
C THR A 47 12.39 8.11 2.86
N ASN A 48 13.02 8.95 3.69
CA ASN A 48 12.49 9.31 5.00
C ASN A 48 11.88 10.71 4.99
N ASP A 49 11.79 11.33 3.81
CA ASP A 49 11.15 12.63 3.69
C ASP A 49 9.65 12.53 3.95
N THR A 50 9.04 13.66 4.19
CA THR A 50 7.59 13.75 4.28
C THR A 50 7.10 14.75 3.23
N ARG A 51 5.83 14.62 2.88
CA ARG A 51 5.16 15.54 1.99
C ARG A 51 3.79 15.79 2.58
N GLU A 52 3.45 17.05 2.82
CA GLU A 52 2.20 17.42 3.49
C GLU A 52 2.06 16.70 4.84
N GLY A 53 3.19 16.46 5.51
CA GLY A 53 3.19 15.79 6.80
C GLY A 53 3.21 14.28 6.76
N PHE A 54 3.20 13.66 5.58
CA PHE A 54 3.11 12.21 5.44
C PHE A 54 4.29 11.63 4.68
N ARG A 55 4.97 10.67 5.29
CA ARG A 55 6.00 9.90 4.59
C ARG A 55 5.38 9.09 3.46
N LEU A 56 4.14 8.64 3.64
CA LEU A 56 3.40 7.91 2.61
C LEU A 56 3.39 8.67 1.28
N LEU A 57 3.13 9.98 1.32
CA LEU A 57 3.05 10.77 0.10
C LEU A 57 4.43 10.98 -0.54
N ALA A 58 5.47 11.07 0.28
CA ALA A 58 6.84 11.18 -0.23
C ALA A 58 7.28 9.86 -0.87
N LEU A 59 6.92 8.72 -0.27
CA LEU A 59 7.21 7.41 -0.84
C LEU A 59 6.51 7.21 -2.18
N HIS A 60 5.26 7.63 -2.28
CA HIS A 60 4.54 7.55 -3.55
C HIS A 60 5.26 8.37 -4.61
N ARG A 61 5.64 9.59 -4.28
CA ARG A 61 6.33 10.45 -5.24
C ARG A 61 7.64 9.82 -5.68
N GLN A 62 8.39 9.22 -4.76
CA GLN A 62 9.63 8.55 -5.09
C GLN A 62 9.39 7.40 -6.08
N GLY A 63 8.37 6.59 -5.84
CA GLY A 63 8.03 5.48 -6.74
C GLY A 63 7.60 5.96 -8.11
N ALA A 64 6.81 7.02 -8.18
CA ALA A 64 6.30 7.56 -9.43
C ALA A 64 7.40 8.23 -10.26
N LYS A 65 8.45 8.70 -9.61
CA LYS A 65 9.55 9.34 -10.29
C LYS A 65 10.30 8.37 -11.18
N GLY A 66 10.44 7.11 -10.72
CA GLY A 66 11.10 6.08 -11.52
C GLY A 66 10.18 5.42 -12.53
N ASP A 67 8.88 5.46 -12.27
CA ASP A 67 7.88 4.83 -13.13
C ASP A 67 6.60 5.66 -13.10
N PRO A 68 6.39 6.52 -14.12
CA PRO A 68 5.21 7.41 -14.12
C PRO A 68 3.87 6.68 -14.05
N SER A 69 3.80 5.41 -14.46
CA SER A 69 2.55 4.67 -14.36
C SER A 69 2.13 4.47 -12.90
N PHE A 70 3.07 4.61 -11.97
CA PHE A 70 2.80 4.50 -10.54
C PHE A 70 1.92 5.66 -10.04
N ASN A 71 1.75 6.71 -10.84
CA ASN A 71 0.84 7.79 -10.49
C ASN A 71 -0.61 7.34 -10.45
N ALA A 72 -0.93 6.16 -10.96
CA ALA A 72 -2.29 5.64 -10.89
C ALA A 72 -2.77 5.46 -9.45
N CYS A 73 -1.87 5.28 -8.47
CA CYS A 73 -2.27 5.16 -7.07
C CYS A 73 -2.09 6.45 -6.28
N ARG A 74 -1.86 7.56 -6.96
CA ARG A 74 -1.64 8.84 -6.28
C ARG A 74 -2.82 9.24 -5.41
N GLU A 75 -4.03 9.18 -5.98
CA GLU A 75 -5.22 9.55 -5.22
C GLU A 75 -5.50 8.57 -4.09
N THR A 76 -5.22 7.30 -4.31
CA THR A 76 -5.39 6.31 -3.25
C THR A 76 -4.51 6.63 -2.05
N CYS A 77 -3.26 7.01 -2.30
CA CYS A 77 -2.36 7.42 -1.22
C CYS A 77 -2.87 8.65 -0.49
N ARG A 78 -3.39 9.62 -1.25
CA ARG A 78 -3.95 10.83 -0.64
C ARG A 78 -5.19 10.50 0.18
N GLU A 79 -5.99 9.54 -0.25
CA GLU A 79 -7.15 9.12 0.52
C GLU A 79 -6.77 8.42 1.82
N VAL A 80 -5.70 7.64 1.82
CA VAL A 80 -5.21 7.05 3.08
C VAL A 80 -4.86 8.17 4.06
N ALA A 81 -4.12 9.18 3.61
CA ALA A 81 -3.74 10.31 4.45
C ALA A 81 -4.97 11.08 4.92
N TYR A 82 -5.93 11.29 4.04
CA TYR A 82 -7.17 12.00 4.35
C TYR A 82 -7.94 11.28 5.47
N HIS A 83 -8.13 9.98 5.33
CA HIS A 83 -8.87 9.21 6.33
C HIS A 83 -8.09 9.11 7.64
N TYR A 84 -6.76 9.02 7.57
CA TYR A 84 -5.96 9.07 8.76
C TYR A 84 -6.22 10.35 9.55
N ASN A 85 -6.25 11.48 8.85
CA ASN A 85 -6.53 12.76 9.49
C ASN A 85 -7.93 12.81 10.07
N LEU A 86 -8.93 12.31 9.35
CA LEU A 86 -10.30 12.30 9.86
C LEU A 86 -10.40 11.51 11.17
N VAL A 87 -9.75 10.34 11.21
CA VAL A 87 -9.82 9.49 12.40
C VAL A 87 -9.05 10.10 13.57
N THR A 88 -7.83 10.61 13.32
CA THR A 88 -6.97 11.05 14.41
C THR A 88 -7.33 12.45 14.92
N LEU A 89 -7.92 13.29 14.07
CA LEU A 89 -8.30 14.65 14.48
C LEU A 89 -9.72 14.70 15.05
N GLN A 90 -10.55 13.71 14.75
CA GLN A 90 -11.94 13.68 15.22
C GLN A 90 -12.25 12.30 15.80
N PRO A 91 -11.52 11.88 16.85
CA PRO A 91 -11.67 10.50 17.37
C PRO A 91 -13.02 10.23 18.02
N GLU A 92 -13.77 11.27 18.37
CA GLU A 92 -15.07 11.12 19.02
C GLU A 92 -16.24 11.30 18.05
N SER A 93 -15.95 11.32 16.76
CA SER A 93 -17.00 11.41 15.77
C SER A 93 -17.89 10.18 15.85
N THR A 94 -19.21 10.37 15.68
CA THR A 94 -20.15 9.25 15.74
C THR A 94 -19.97 8.28 14.59
N ASP A 95 -19.31 8.70 13.51
CA ASP A 95 -19.06 7.84 12.34
C ASP A 95 -17.62 7.34 12.29
N ILE A 96 -16.94 7.31 13.43
CA ILE A 96 -15.52 6.92 13.48
C ILE A 96 -15.30 5.51 12.93
N THR A 97 -16.20 4.57 13.21
CA THR A 97 -16.08 3.21 12.71
C THR A 97 -16.19 3.17 11.20
N ASP A 98 -17.11 3.93 10.61
CA ASP A 98 -17.25 3.99 9.16
C ASP A 98 -16.01 4.60 8.52
N ARG A 99 -15.40 5.58 9.16
CA ARG A 99 -14.18 6.20 8.65
C ARG A 99 -13.01 5.24 8.68
N LEU A 100 -12.91 4.42 9.74
CA LEU A 100 -11.87 3.39 9.80
C LEU A 100 -12.09 2.30 8.75
N GLU A 101 -13.34 1.90 8.53
CA GLU A 101 -13.64 0.93 7.48
C GLU A 101 -13.26 1.48 6.12
N MET A 102 -13.51 2.77 5.88
CA MET A 102 -13.14 3.39 4.63
C MET A 102 -11.62 3.45 4.47
N MET A 103 -10.91 3.81 5.53
CA MET A 103 -9.46 3.83 5.51
C MET A 103 -8.88 2.45 5.20
N LYS A 104 -9.47 1.42 5.81
CA LYS A 104 -9.07 0.04 5.57
C LYS A 104 -9.28 -0.33 4.11
N MET A 105 -10.42 0.04 3.53
CA MET A 105 -10.72 -0.24 2.13
C MET A 105 -9.70 0.44 1.21
N VAL A 106 -9.38 1.70 1.47
CA VAL A 106 -8.43 2.45 0.64
C VAL A 106 -7.03 1.86 0.76
N SER A 107 -6.63 1.49 1.98
CA SER A 107 -5.34 0.83 2.20
C SER A 107 -5.26 -0.50 1.45
N ARG A 108 -6.37 -1.25 1.42
CA ARG A 108 -6.43 -2.50 0.67
C ARG A 108 -6.31 -2.24 -0.84
N HIS A 109 -6.95 -1.19 -1.35
CA HIS A 109 -6.80 -0.83 -2.77
C HIS A 109 -5.34 -0.53 -3.11
N LEU A 110 -4.65 0.19 -2.23
CA LEU A 110 -3.24 0.48 -2.43
C LEU A 110 -2.42 -0.81 -2.48
N TYR A 111 -2.68 -1.70 -1.53
CA TYR A 111 -1.99 -2.99 -1.49
C TYR A 111 -2.21 -3.77 -2.79
N LEU A 112 -3.45 -3.86 -3.24
CA LEU A 112 -3.77 -4.61 -4.46
C LEU A 112 -3.10 -4.01 -5.69
N PHE A 113 -3.06 -2.68 -5.77
CA PHE A 113 -2.42 -2.03 -6.91
C PHE A 113 -0.91 -2.31 -6.91
N VAL A 114 -0.24 -2.11 -5.78
CA VAL A 114 1.21 -2.26 -5.73
C VAL A 114 1.61 -3.71 -5.89
N SER A 115 0.94 -4.63 -5.19
CA SER A 115 1.26 -6.05 -5.31
C SER A 115 1.02 -6.54 -6.74
N GLY A 116 -0.03 -6.06 -7.39
CA GLY A 116 -0.31 -6.39 -8.78
C GLY A 116 0.79 -5.89 -9.71
N LYS A 117 1.27 -4.67 -9.51
CA LYS A 117 2.35 -4.15 -10.33
C LYS A 117 3.64 -4.94 -10.12
N LEU A 118 3.93 -5.33 -8.87
CA LEU A 118 5.12 -6.13 -8.61
C LEU A 118 5.02 -7.50 -9.28
N GLN A 119 3.84 -8.11 -9.28
CA GLN A 119 3.63 -9.40 -9.95
C GLN A 119 3.84 -9.29 -11.46
N VAL A 120 3.26 -8.25 -12.06
CA VAL A 120 3.39 -8.05 -13.50
C VAL A 120 4.85 -7.84 -13.89
N ALA A 121 5.61 -7.12 -13.06
CA ALA A 121 7.02 -6.85 -13.30
C ALA A 121 7.93 -7.99 -12.84
N GLU A 122 7.38 -9.00 -12.16
CA GLU A 122 8.14 -10.11 -11.57
C GLU A 122 9.15 -9.63 -10.55
N LEU A 123 8.78 -8.62 -9.77
CA LEU A 123 9.63 -8.06 -8.73
C LEU A 123 9.07 -8.42 -7.36
N GLY A 124 9.94 -8.42 -6.36
CA GLY A 124 9.55 -8.66 -4.99
C GLY A 124 9.38 -10.13 -4.66
N ASP A 125 8.97 -10.40 -3.41
CA ASP A 125 8.79 -11.75 -2.91
C ASP A 125 7.31 -12.13 -2.96
N PHE A 126 7.03 -13.29 -3.54
CA PHE A 126 5.67 -13.81 -3.60
C PHE A 126 5.70 -15.27 -3.17
N CYS A 127 4.64 -15.73 -2.52
CA CYS A 127 4.51 -17.14 -2.29
C CYS A 127 4.23 -17.82 -3.64
N CYS A 128 4.55 -19.11 -3.74
CA CYS A 128 4.44 -19.81 -5.00
C CYS A 128 3.05 -19.75 -5.60
N SER A 129 2.03 -19.82 -4.73
CA SER A 129 0.66 -19.81 -5.21
C SER A 129 0.23 -18.42 -5.69
N ALA A 130 0.95 -17.38 -5.34
CA ALA A 130 0.62 -16.03 -5.74
C ALA A 130 1.34 -15.61 -7.02
N LYS A 131 2.32 -16.38 -7.45
CA LYS A 131 3.04 -16.03 -8.66
C LYS A 131 2.14 -16.19 -9.87
N PRO A 132 2.10 -15.18 -10.76
CA PRO A 132 1.32 -15.31 -11.97
C PRO A 132 1.96 -16.32 -12.92
N ILE A 133 1.16 -16.90 -13.78
CA ILE A 133 1.69 -17.73 -14.85
C ILE A 133 2.29 -16.79 -15.88
N ARG A 134 3.58 -16.95 -16.11
CA ARG A 134 4.33 -16.04 -16.97
C ARG A 134 4.55 -16.68 -18.33
N ALA A 135 4.82 -15.84 -19.33
CA ALA A 135 5.19 -16.30 -20.63
C ALA A 135 6.43 -17.19 -20.58
N ALA A 136 7.32 -16.94 -19.63
CA ALA A 136 8.50 -17.77 -19.43
C ALA A 136 8.15 -19.15 -18.95
N ASP A 137 7.07 -19.27 -18.17
CA ASP A 137 6.59 -20.54 -17.64
C ASP A 137 5.64 -21.20 -18.61
N ALA A 138 4.98 -20.41 -19.43
CA ALA A 138 4.06 -20.88 -20.41
C ALA A 138 4.79 -21.00 -21.75
N PRO A 139 4.30 -21.78 -22.65
CA PRO A 139 4.92 -21.87 -23.97
C PRO A 139 4.76 -20.60 -24.79
N VAL A 140 4.01 -19.66 -24.29
CA VAL A 140 3.78 -18.42 -24.97
C VAL A 140 4.84 -17.43 -24.64
N PRO A 141 5.21 -16.63 -25.39
CA PRO A 141 6.12 -15.61 -25.06
C PRO A 141 5.63 -14.29 -24.78
N LYS A 142 5.64 -13.73 -24.48
CA LYS A 142 5.49 -12.84 -24.23
C LYS A 142 5.12 -11.78 -24.52
N GLU A 143 4.68 -11.46 -24.49
CA GLU A 143 4.56 -10.48 -24.62
C GLU A 143 4.23 -9.77 -23.84
N ARG A 144 4.23 -9.67 -23.46
CA ARG A 144 3.97 -9.14 -22.60
C ARG A 144 4.54 -8.37 -22.18
N ASN A 145 4.77 -8.20 -22.05
CA ASN A 145 5.29 -7.57 -21.64
C ASN A 145 5.20 -6.86 -21.35
#